data_46f2aac24ccb42bf49409edd9d96d07f
#
_entry.id   46f2aac24ccb42bf49409edd9d96d07f
#
_cell.length_a   1.000
_cell.length_b   1.000
_cell.length_c   1.000
_cell.angle_alpha   90.00
_cell.angle_beta   90.00
_cell.angle_gamma   90.00
#
_symmetry.space_group_name_H-M   'P 1'
#
loop_
_entity.id
_entity.type
_entity.pdbx_description
1 polymer ?
#
loop_
_entity_poly.entity_id
_entity_poly.type
_entity_poly.pdbx_seq_one_letter_code
_entity_poly.pdbx_strand_id
1 'polypeptide(L)'
;MRDNYPYGLVGGNLDDAVRIHSTSGTTGNPCVVVYSEHDICSWANMIARNLYMVGCRKSDIFQNSSGYGMFTGGLGFQYGAEWLGTMTVPAAAGNTKRQIKFIKDFGTTVLHAIPSYAIYLAEAIKEEGIDPKDLKLHTLCIGAEPHTEEQRRRIERVLDVKAYNSFGMTEMNGPGVAFECKYQEGMHLWEDNYIVEIVDPDTLEPVPDGEMGEMVLTTLDRDMMPVLRYRTRDLTRIIAEPCKCGRTHRRIDRIKGRTDDMFIIKGVNVFPMQVEKVLVQYPGLGSNYLKIGRAHV
;
A
#
# COMPACT_ATOMS: atom_id res chain seq x y z
N MET A 1 -5.21 -20.69 3.55
CA MET A 1 -4.11 -20.46 2.59
C MET A 1 -2.84 -21.20 3.00
N ARG A 2 -2.24 -20.91 4.14
CA ARG A 2 -0.94 -21.50 4.55
C ARG A 2 -0.99 -23.00 4.77
N ASP A 3 -2.06 -23.52 5.39
CA ASP A 3 -2.21 -24.95 5.74
C ASP A 3 -2.39 -25.84 4.51
N ASN A 4 -2.80 -25.26 3.39
CA ASN A 4 -2.99 -25.93 2.10
C ASN A 4 -2.03 -25.41 1.03
N TYR A 5 -0.81 -25.07 1.45
CA TYR A 5 0.26 -24.60 0.55
C TYR A 5 0.62 -25.68 -0.49
N PRO A 6 0.89 -25.29 -1.76
CA PRO A 6 0.87 -23.94 -2.30
C PRO A 6 -0.49 -23.53 -2.90
N TYR A 7 -1.37 -24.40 -3.31
CA TYR A 7 -2.51 -24.12 -4.19
C TYR A 7 -3.87 -24.34 -3.54
N GLY A 8 -3.92 -24.49 -2.24
CA GLY A 8 -5.10 -25.01 -1.52
C GLY A 8 -6.37 -24.17 -1.57
N LEU A 9 -6.31 -22.92 -2.04
CA LEU A 9 -7.50 -22.08 -2.25
C LEU A 9 -7.68 -21.66 -3.71
N VAL A 10 -7.00 -22.32 -4.64
CA VAL A 10 -7.24 -22.11 -6.06
C VAL A 10 -8.59 -22.72 -6.42
N GLY A 11 -9.51 -21.88 -6.90
CA GLY A 11 -10.86 -22.29 -7.32
C GLY A 11 -10.98 -22.54 -8.82
N GLY A 12 -10.04 -22.03 -9.62
CA GLY A 12 -9.96 -22.21 -11.05
C GLY A 12 -9.06 -23.37 -11.47
N ASN A 13 -8.98 -23.65 -12.78
CA ASN A 13 -8.02 -24.59 -13.33
C ASN A 13 -6.62 -23.95 -13.36
N LEU A 14 -5.59 -24.65 -12.89
CA LEU A 14 -4.21 -24.18 -12.92
C LEU A 14 -3.68 -23.95 -14.35
N ASP A 15 -4.25 -24.60 -15.35
CA ASP A 15 -3.90 -24.36 -16.76
C ASP A 15 -4.28 -22.95 -17.24
N ASP A 16 -5.22 -22.28 -16.56
CA ASP A 16 -5.63 -20.90 -16.84
C ASP A 16 -4.77 -19.88 -16.04
N ALA A 17 -3.87 -20.35 -15.21
CA ALA A 17 -3.01 -19.50 -14.40
C ALA A 17 -1.85 -18.93 -15.24
N VAL A 18 -1.71 -17.60 -15.21
CA VAL A 18 -0.63 -16.88 -15.93
C VAL A 18 0.44 -16.35 -14.99
N ARG A 19 0.15 -16.30 -13.69
CA ARG A 19 1.09 -15.73 -12.70
C ARG A 19 0.85 -16.27 -11.30
N ILE A 20 1.93 -16.24 -10.52
CA ILE A 20 1.95 -16.55 -9.09
C ILE A 20 2.70 -15.46 -8.32
N HIS A 21 2.17 -15.07 -7.16
CA HIS A 21 2.84 -14.23 -6.19
C HIS A 21 2.76 -14.86 -4.80
N SER A 22 3.56 -14.39 -3.87
CA SER A 22 3.49 -14.83 -2.47
C SER A 22 3.89 -13.74 -1.49
N THR A 23 3.42 -13.89 -0.26
CA THR A 23 3.93 -13.12 0.88
C THR A 23 5.34 -13.58 1.24
N SER A 24 6.06 -12.81 2.05
CA SER A 24 7.46 -13.11 2.46
C SER A 24 7.64 -14.41 3.24
N GLY A 25 6.56 -14.96 3.82
CA GLY A 25 6.61 -16.23 4.56
C GLY A 25 7.43 -16.21 5.84
N THR A 26 7.73 -15.04 6.42
CA THR A 26 8.57 -14.90 7.63
C THR A 26 8.07 -15.66 8.85
N THR A 27 6.81 -16.05 8.89
CA THR A 27 6.15 -16.75 9.99
C THR A 27 5.69 -18.17 9.63
N GLY A 28 6.30 -18.81 8.63
CA GLY A 28 5.94 -20.16 8.15
C GLY A 28 5.78 -20.19 6.62
N ASN A 29 4.96 -21.14 6.10
CA ASN A 29 4.68 -21.18 4.67
C ASN A 29 4.13 -19.84 4.17
N PRO A 30 4.64 -19.32 3.05
CA PRO A 30 4.11 -18.09 2.45
C PRO A 30 2.64 -18.28 2.04
N CYS A 31 1.89 -17.20 2.07
CA CYS A 31 0.59 -17.16 1.42
C CYS A 31 0.83 -17.03 -0.09
N VAL A 32 0.41 -18.02 -0.86
CA VAL A 32 0.54 -18.03 -2.32
C VAL A 32 -0.76 -17.57 -2.95
N VAL A 33 -0.63 -16.77 -3.98
CA VAL A 33 -1.75 -16.23 -4.76
C VAL A 33 -1.51 -16.46 -6.24
N VAL A 34 -2.51 -17.01 -6.90
CA VAL A 34 -2.48 -17.36 -8.32
C VAL A 34 -3.43 -16.44 -9.08
N TYR A 35 -3.08 -16.08 -10.30
CA TYR A 35 -3.82 -15.12 -11.12
C TYR A 35 -4.09 -15.69 -12.51
N SER A 36 -5.31 -15.50 -13.01
CA SER A 36 -5.65 -15.60 -14.43
C SER A 36 -5.24 -14.32 -15.17
N GLU A 37 -5.39 -14.31 -16.49
CA GLU A 37 -5.25 -13.11 -17.30
C GLU A 37 -6.28 -12.05 -16.89
N HIS A 38 -7.53 -12.46 -16.63
CA HIS A 38 -8.57 -11.57 -16.12
C HIS A 38 -8.18 -10.92 -14.78
N ASP A 39 -7.69 -11.72 -13.82
CA ASP A 39 -7.22 -11.20 -12.53
C ASP A 39 -6.14 -10.12 -12.70
N ILE A 40 -5.20 -10.34 -13.63
CA ILE A 40 -4.14 -9.36 -13.94
C ILE A 40 -4.71 -8.08 -14.56
N CYS A 41 -5.64 -8.22 -15.50
CA CYS A 41 -6.30 -7.08 -16.17
C CYS A 41 -7.14 -6.26 -15.16
N SER A 42 -7.93 -6.92 -14.31
CA SER A 42 -8.70 -6.30 -13.24
C SER A 42 -7.80 -5.53 -12.28
N TRP A 43 -6.70 -6.15 -11.86
CA TRP A 43 -5.71 -5.50 -11.00
C TRP A 43 -5.04 -4.28 -11.65
N ALA A 44 -4.61 -4.40 -12.91
CA ALA A 44 -4.03 -3.29 -13.67
C ALA A 44 -5.02 -2.11 -13.79
N ASN A 45 -6.30 -2.39 -14.05
CA ASN A 45 -7.36 -1.39 -14.10
C ASN A 45 -7.54 -0.67 -12.75
N MET A 46 -7.56 -1.40 -11.62
CA MET A 46 -7.65 -0.78 -10.30
C MET A 46 -6.51 0.20 -10.04
N ILE A 47 -5.27 -0.18 -10.31
CA ILE A 47 -4.11 0.71 -10.14
C ILE A 47 -4.17 1.89 -11.12
N ALA A 48 -4.57 1.69 -12.37
CA ALA A 48 -4.74 2.78 -13.32
C ALA A 48 -5.76 3.83 -12.82
N ARG A 49 -6.89 3.38 -12.27
CA ARG A 49 -7.89 4.25 -11.63
C ARG A 49 -7.31 5.00 -10.42
N ASN A 50 -6.48 4.34 -9.60
CA ASN A 50 -5.77 4.95 -8.48
C ASN A 50 -4.84 6.08 -8.95
N LEU A 51 -4.01 5.80 -9.94
CA LEU A 51 -3.09 6.78 -10.53
C LEU A 51 -3.84 7.94 -11.16
N TYR A 52 -4.92 7.66 -11.92
CA TYR A 52 -5.77 8.70 -12.49
C TYR A 52 -6.42 9.58 -11.41
N MET A 53 -6.83 8.98 -10.28
CA MET A 53 -7.49 9.67 -9.16
C MET A 53 -6.58 10.72 -8.49
N VAL A 54 -5.28 10.48 -8.43
CA VAL A 54 -4.28 11.43 -7.89
C VAL A 54 -3.73 12.41 -8.92
N GLY A 55 -4.25 12.37 -10.14
CA GLY A 55 -3.89 13.32 -11.18
C GLY A 55 -2.93 12.82 -12.24
N CYS A 56 -2.45 11.58 -12.15
CA CYS A 56 -1.58 11.00 -13.16
C CYS A 56 -2.31 10.86 -14.51
N ARG A 57 -1.62 11.15 -15.61
CA ARG A 57 -2.16 11.14 -16.97
C ARG A 57 -1.17 10.44 -17.93
N LYS A 58 -1.61 10.16 -19.13
CA LYS A 58 -0.79 9.56 -20.20
C LYS A 58 0.51 10.33 -20.49
N SER A 59 0.51 11.64 -20.26
CA SER A 59 1.70 12.49 -20.45
C SER A 59 2.75 12.36 -19.34
N ASP A 60 2.43 11.67 -18.25
CA ASP A 60 3.35 11.49 -17.13
C ASP A 60 4.38 10.39 -17.41
N ILE A 61 5.50 10.51 -16.73
CA ILE A 61 6.56 9.51 -16.67
C ILE A 61 6.53 8.89 -15.27
N PHE A 62 6.11 7.64 -15.21
CA PHE A 62 5.97 6.89 -13.96
C PHE A 62 7.23 6.07 -13.69
N GLN A 63 7.90 6.31 -12.57
CA GLN A 63 9.04 5.48 -12.12
C GLN A 63 8.63 4.58 -10.97
N ASN A 64 8.96 3.29 -11.09
CA ASN A 64 8.67 2.31 -10.07
C ASN A 64 9.96 1.89 -9.34
N SER A 65 10.08 2.31 -8.08
CA SER A 65 11.24 2.00 -7.22
C SER A 65 10.99 0.82 -6.27
N SER A 66 9.98 0.01 -6.53
CA SER A 66 9.69 -1.21 -5.76
C SER A 66 10.33 -2.44 -6.37
N GLY A 67 10.62 -3.45 -5.53
CA GLY A 67 11.13 -4.74 -5.98
C GLY A 67 10.14 -5.49 -6.86
N TYR A 68 10.66 -6.14 -7.89
CA TYR A 68 9.94 -7.09 -8.72
C TYR A 68 10.15 -8.52 -8.19
N GLY A 69 9.35 -9.47 -8.61
CA GLY A 69 9.41 -10.86 -8.20
C GLY A 69 8.15 -11.31 -7.49
N MET A 70 8.30 -12.08 -6.39
CA MET A 70 7.14 -12.62 -5.68
C MET A 70 6.32 -11.57 -4.92
N PHE A 71 6.91 -10.42 -4.62
CA PHE A 71 6.21 -9.28 -4.03
C PHE A 71 5.33 -8.58 -5.07
N THR A 72 4.07 -8.29 -4.70
CA THR A 72 3.07 -7.77 -5.63
C THR A 72 3.26 -6.29 -5.99
N GLY A 73 3.89 -5.49 -5.12
CA GLY A 73 3.94 -4.03 -5.25
C GLY A 73 4.58 -3.55 -6.56
N GLY A 74 5.70 -4.15 -6.96
CA GLY A 74 6.42 -3.77 -8.18
C GLY A 74 5.58 -3.96 -9.44
N LEU A 75 5.13 -5.17 -9.68
CA LEU A 75 4.35 -5.49 -10.89
C LEU A 75 2.98 -4.82 -10.91
N GLY A 76 2.29 -4.74 -9.76
CA GLY A 76 0.98 -4.10 -9.71
C GLY A 76 1.01 -2.65 -10.16
N PHE A 77 1.91 -1.85 -9.61
CA PHE A 77 2.06 -0.46 -10.02
C PHE A 77 2.52 -0.32 -11.47
N GLN A 78 3.42 -1.17 -11.93
CA GLN A 78 3.86 -1.13 -13.33
C GLN A 78 2.71 -1.38 -14.29
N TYR A 79 1.97 -2.48 -14.13
CA TYR A 79 0.85 -2.79 -15.03
C TYR A 79 -0.23 -1.71 -15.02
N GLY A 80 -0.53 -1.15 -13.85
CA GLY A 80 -1.50 -0.06 -13.76
C GLY A 80 -1.04 1.22 -14.44
N ALA A 81 0.25 1.57 -14.32
CA ALA A 81 0.83 2.72 -15.00
C ALA A 81 0.84 2.54 -16.53
N GLU A 82 1.23 1.36 -17.01
CA GLU A 82 1.18 0.99 -18.43
C GLU A 82 -0.27 0.96 -18.95
N TRP A 83 -1.22 0.43 -18.15
CA TRP A 83 -2.64 0.43 -18.50
C TRP A 83 -3.23 1.84 -18.63
N LEU A 84 -2.79 2.76 -17.77
CA LEU A 84 -3.13 4.18 -17.87
C LEU A 84 -2.50 4.83 -19.12
N GLY A 85 -1.47 4.22 -19.67
CA GLY A 85 -0.74 4.69 -20.85
C GLY A 85 0.41 5.65 -20.56
N THR A 86 0.89 5.69 -19.31
CA THR A 86 2.10 6.46 -18.95
C THR A 86 3.36 5.78 -19.49
N MET A 87 4.41 6.56 -19.76
CA MET A 87 5.73 6.00 -19.97
C MET A 87 6.28 5.50 -18.62
N THR A 88 6.45 4.17 -18.50
CA THR A 88 6.84 3.55 -17.23
C THR A 88 8.33 3.22 -17.21
N VAL A 89 9.03 3.67 -16.16
CA VAL A 89 10.45 3.37 -15.89
C VAL A 89 10.52 2.25 -14.84
N PRO A 90 10.82 0.98 -15.22
CA PRO A 90 10.88 -0.16 -14.32
C PRO A 90 12.23 -0.20 -13.58
N ALA A 91 12.46 0.79 -12.71
CA ALA A 91 13.77 0.99 -12.09
C ALA A 91 14.12 -0.08 -11.04
N ALA A 92 13.11 -0.79 -10.52
CA ALA A 92 13.21 -1.77 -9.43
C ALA A 92 13.74 -1.16 -8.11
N ALA A 93 13.89 -1.98 -7.08
CA ALA A 93 14.44 -1.55 -5.79
C ALA A 93 15.97 -1.44 -5.82
N GLY A 94 16.52 -0.63 -4.90
CA GLY A 94 17.97 -0.50 -4.70
C GLY A 94 18.67 0.49 -5.64
N ASN A 95 19.99 0.63 -5.48
CA ASN A 95 20.85 1.54 -6.23
C ASN A 95 20.30 2.98 -6.32
N THR A 96 20.29 3.67 -5.19
CA THR A 96 19.68 5.01 -5.05
C THR A 96 20.29 6.05 -6.01
N LYS A 97 21.60 6.00 -6.27
CA LYS A 97 22.21 6.90 -7.27
C LYS A 97 21.61 6.70 -8.67
N ARG A 98 21.35 5.44 -9.06
CA ARG A 98 20.70 5.14 -10.34
C ARG A 98 19.24 5.62 -10.34
N GLN A 99 18.52 5.50 -9.22
CA GLN A 99 17.17 6.02 -9.10
C GLN A 99 17.13 7.53 -9.33
N ILE A 100 18.03 8.27 -8.66
CA ILE A 100 18.15 9.74 -8.83
C ILE A 100 18.51 10.10 -10.26
N LYS A 101 19.47 9.37 -10.85
CA LYS A 101 19.83 9.58 -12.25
C LYS A 101 18.64 9.40 -13.19
N PHE A 102 17.81 8.38 -13.00
CA PHE A 102 16.63 8.15 -13.82
C PHE A 102 15.57 9.24 -13.62
N ILE A 103 15.34 9.69 -12.38
CA ILE A 103 14.43 10.80 -12.11
C ILE A 103 14.84 12.06 -12.92
N LYS A 104 16.14 12.36 -12.98
CA LYS A 104 16.67 13.49 -13.73
C LYS A 104 16.63 13.29 -15.24
N ASP A 105 17.24 12.20 -15.71
CA ASP A 105 17.50 11.99 -17.13
C ASP A 105 16.21 11.74 -17.91
N PHE A 106 15.26 10.99 -17.32
CA PHE A 106 13.99 10.70 -17.96
C PHE A 106 12.90 11.70 -17.61
N GLY A 107 13.16 12.59 -16.63
CA GLY A 107 12.18 13.59 -16.21
C GLY A 107 10.96 12.96 -15.55
N THR A 108 11.18 12.01 -14.65
CA THR A 108 10.12 11.34 -13.89
C THR A 108 9.20 12.36 -13.21
N THR A 109 7.89 12.20 -13.41
CA THR A 109 6.86 13.09 -12.85
C THR A 109 6.09 12.43 -11.71
N VAL A 110 5.96 11.10 -11.74
CA VAL A 110 5.27 10.28 -10.73
C VAL A 110 6.20 9.16 -10.27
N LEU A 111 6.38 9.03 -8.97
CA LEU A 111 7.23 7.98 -8.37
C LEU A 111 6.39 7.08 -7.46
N HIS A 112 6.61 5.78 -7.55
CA HIS A 112 6.16 4.81 -6.54
C HIS A 112 7.34 4.35 -5.69
N ALA A 113 7.21 4.45 -4.36
CA ALA A 113 8.20 4.01 -3.39
C ALA A 113 7.55 3.61 -2.06
N ILE A 114 8.22 2.78 -1.27
CA ILE A 114 7.81 2.58 0.13
C ILE A 114 8.18 3.82 0.98
N PRO A 115 7.43 4.14 2.04
CA PRO A 115 7.64 5.36 2.83
C PRO A 115 9.07 5.53 3.37
N SER A 116 9.66 4.47 3.93
CA SER A 116 11.04 4.51 4.45
C SER A 116 12.06 4.82 3.35
N TYR A 117 11.88 4.24 2.17
CA TYR A 117 12.76 4.52 1.04
C TYR A 117 12.55 5.93 0.47
N ALA A 118 11.34 6.45 0.47
CA ALA A 118 11.06 7.82 0.03
C ALA A 118 11.80 8.86 0.89
N ILE A 119 11.87 8.66 2.21
CA ILE A 119 12.64 9.50 3.13
C ILE A 119 14.14 9.40 2.80
N TYR A 120 14.66 8.19 2.64
CA TYR A 120 16.06 7.97 2.30
C TYR A 120 16.44 8.58 0.94
N LEU A 121 15.58 8.43 -0.06
CA LEU A 121 15.77 9.03 -1.40
C LEU A 121 15.79 10.56 -1.32
N ALA A 122 14.93 11.16 -0.50
CA ALA A 122 14.90 12.59 -0.28
C ALA A 122 16.23 13.12 0.31
N GLU A 123 16.79 12.41 1.27
CA GLU A 123 18.07 12.73 1.87
C GLU A 123 19.21 12.58 0.84
N ALA A 124 19.21 11.49 0.08
CA ALA A 124 20.22 11.24 -0.97
C ALA A 124 20.19 12.29 -2.11
N ILE A 125 18.99 12.75 -2.52
CA ILE A 125 18.84 13.84 -3.50
C ILE A 125 19.50 15.12 -2.99
N LYS A 126 19.29 15.44 -1.71
CA LYS A 126 19.91 16.61 -1.08
C LYS A 126 21.45 16.47 -0.97
N GLU A 127 21.94 15.27 -0.62
CA GLU A 127 23.38 14.98 -0.54
C GLU A 127 24.07 15.10 -1.91
N GLU A 128 23.39 14.76 -2.98
CA GLU A 128 23.85 14.96 -4.37
C GLU A 128 23.81 16.44 -4.81
N GLY A 129 23.39 17.37 -3.94
CA GLY A 129 23.29 18.79 -4.24
C GLY A 129 22.18 19.17 -5.21
N ILE A 130 21.16 18.35 -5.35
CA ILE A 130 20.04 18.56 -6.26
C ILE A 130 18.93 19.28 -5.50
N ASP A 131 18.45 20.40 -6.03
CA ASP A 131 17.23 21.02 -5.54
C ASP A 131 16.02 20.21 -6.08
N PRO A 132 15.14 19.67 -5.22
CA PRO A 132 13.94 18.97 -5.66
C PRO A 132 13.06 19.78 -6.63
N LYS A 133 13.08 21.10 -6.54
CA LYS A 133 12.34 22.00 -7.45
C LYS A 133 12.85 21.98 -8.90
N ASP A 134 14.09 21.55 -9.10
CA ASP A 134 14.66 21.38 -10.45
C ASP A 134 14.22 20.04 -11.09
N LEU A 135 13.60 19.16 -10.30
CA LEU A 135 13.04 17.90 -10.79
C LEU A 135 11.61 18.11 -11.28
N LYS A 136 11.18 17.29 -12.24
CA LYS A 136 9.79 17.29 -12.72
C LYS A 136 8.86 16.49 -11.82
N LEU A 137 9.37 15.91 -10.75
CA LEU A 137 8.63 15.05 -9.83
C LEU A 137 7.61 15.89 -9.06
N HIS A 138 6.33 15.52 -9.14
CA HIS A 138 5.24 16.22 -8.44
C HIS A 138 4.32 15.30 -7.65
N THR A 139 4.35 14.00 -7.94
CA THR A 139 3.47 13.01 -7.30
C THR A 139 4.26 11.81 -6.82
N LEU A 140 4.00 11.40 -5.59
CA LEU A 140 4.54 10.19 -4.99
C LEU A 140 3.40 9.28 -4.51
N CYS A 141 3.42 8.02 -4.93
CA CYS A 141 2.55 6.98 -4.41
C CYS A 141 3.33 6.19 -3.35
N ILE A 142 2.84 6.18 -2.10
CA ILE A 142 3.49 5.49 -0.98
C ILE A 142 2.57 4.43 -0.38
N GLY A 143 3.12 3.33 0.07
CA GLY A 143 2.37 2.24 0.70
C GLY A 143 3.26 1.06 1.06
N ALA A 144 2.64 -0.06 1.37
CA ALA A 144 3.26 -1.31 1.80
C ALA A 144 3.93 -1.28 3.20
N GLU A 145 4.12 -0.11 3.78
CA GLU A 145 4.61 0.07 5.15
C GLU A 145 3.68 1.00 5.92
N PRO A 146 3.45 0.76 7.22
CA PRO A 146 2.82 1.74 8.08
C PRO A 146 3.63 3.04 8.08
N HIS A 147 2.96 4.17 8.06
CA HIS A 147 3.60 5.47 8.18
C HIS A 147 2.64 6.49 8.80
N THR A 148 3.19 7.45 9.50
CA THR A 148 2.42 8.51 10.13
C THR A 148 2.13 9.64 9.14
N GLU A 149 1.12 10.46 9.45
CA GLU A 149 0.83 11.67 8.68
C GLU A 149 2.03 12.65 8.71
N GLU A 150 2.77 12.65 9.78
CA GLU A 150 3.95 13.49 9.95
C GLU A 150 5.11 13.07 9.05
N GLN A 151 5.34 11.76 8.92
CA GLN A 151 6.29 11.22 7.95
C GLN A 151 5.90 11.57 6.52
N ARG A 152 4.61 11.41 6.16
CA ARG A 152 4.11 11.81 4.84
C ARG A 152 4.37 13.29 4.56
N ARG A 153 4.06 14.18 5.50
CA ARG A 153 4.30 15.62 5.37
C ARG A 153 5.80 15.96 5.29
N ARG A 154 6.65 15.20 5.97
CA ARG A 154 8.10 15.33 5.84
C ARG A 154 8.56 14.99 4.42
N ILE A 155 8.10 13.87 3.88
CA ILE A 155 8.38 13.45 2.50
C ILE A 155 7.95 14.56 1.52
N GLU A 156 6.71 15.04 1.64
CA GLU A 156 6.17 16.10 0.77
C GLU A 156 7.03 17.36 0.79
N ARG A 157 7.44 17.81 1.99
CA ARG A 157 8.28 19.02 2.13
C ARG A 157 9.67 18.85 1.56
N VAL A 158 10.31 17.69 1.76
CA VAL A 158 11.70 17.49 1.34
C VAL A 158 11.80 17.24 -0.15
N LEU A 159 10.84 16.56 -0.77
CA LEU A 159 10.82 16.27 -2.21
C LEU A 159 10.04 17.30 -3.04
N ASP A 160 9.37 18.23 -2.43
CA ASP A 160 8.44 19.20 -3.08
C ASP A 160 7.36 18.51 -3.92
N VAL A 161 6.73 17.46 -3.38
CA VAL A 161 5.73 16.61 -4.03
C VAL A 161 4.45 16.51 -3.23
N LYS A 162 3.40 15.95 -3.83
CA LYS A 162 2.25 15.39 -3.10
C LYS A 162 2.39 13.87 -2.97
N ALA A 163 2.29 13.37 -1.73
CA ALA A 163 2.42 11.95 -1.43
C ALA A 163 1.05 11.34 -1.06
N TYR A 164 0.64 10.31 -1.80
CA TYR A 164 -0.66 9.66 -1.64
C TYR A 164 -0.50 8.25 -1.11
N ASN A 165 -1.29 7.93 -0.07
CA ASN A 165 -1.26 6.63 0.56
C ASN A 165 -2.00 5.59 -0.27
N SER A 166 -1.40 4.40 -0.36
CA SER A 166 -1.92 3.22 -1.03
C SER A 166 -2.00 2.06 -0.04
N PHE A 167 -3.17 1.45 0.06
CA PHE A 167 -3.37 0.21 0.79
C PHE A 167 -3.57 -0.96 -0.18
N GLY A 168 -3.00 -2.08 0.16
CA GLY A 168 -3.19 -3.34 -0.53
C GLY A 168 -2.49 -4.48 0.19
N MET A 169 -2.80 -5.69 -0.23
CA MET A 169 -2.21 -6.90 0.31
C MET A 169 -2.17 -7.99 -0.76
N THR A 170 -1.20 -8.88 -0.67
CA THR A 170 -0.99 -9.95 -1.66
C THR A 170 -2.25 -10.78 -1.86
N GLU A 171 -2.96 -11.09 -0.78
CA GLU A 171 -4.19 -11.88 -0.77
C GLU A 171 -5.35 -11.23 -1.55
N MET A 172 -5.29 -9.90 -1.75
CA MET A 172 -6.29 -9.09 -2.47
C MET A 172 -5.74 -8.52 -3.78
N ASN A 173 -5.03 -9.31 -4.57
CA ASN A 173 -4.34 -8.96 -5.81
C ASN A 173 -3.07 -8.10 -5.62
N GLY A 174 -2.78 -7.56 -4.46
CA GLY A 174 -1.63 -6.70 -4.20
C GLY A 174 -2.01 -5.25 -3.90
N PRO A 175 -1.22 -4.25 -4.32
CA PRO A 175 -1.55 -2.85 -4.11
C PRO A 175 -2.83 -2.45 -4.87
N GLY A 176 -3.48 -1.39 -4.40
CA GLY A 176 -4.59 -0.78 -5.11
C GLY A 176 -5.98 -1.13 -4.60
N VAL A 177 -6.09 -1.86 -3.50
CA VAL A 177 -7.39 -2.16 -2.84
C VAL A 177 -8.07 -0.87 -2.39
N ALA A 178 -7.30 0.03 -1.76
CA ALA A 178 -7.75 1.35 -1.39
C ALA A 178 -6.65 2.40 -1.63
N PHE A 179 -7.05 3.61 -2.01
CA PHE A 179 -6.10 4.66 -2.37
C PHE A 179 -6.63 6.06 -2.05
N GLU A 180 -5.76 6.96 -1.59
CA GLU A 180 -6.12 8.35 -1.39
C GLU A 180 -6.40 9.06 -2.71
N CYS A 181 -7.33 9.99 -2.69
CA CYS A 181 -7.50 10.96 -3.76
C CYS A 181 -6.71 12.25 -3.46
N LYS A 182 -6.79 13.24 -4.36
CA LYS A 182 -6.11 14.54 -4.23
C LYS A 182 -6.39 15.28 -2.91
N TYR A 183 -7.44 14.93 -2.18
CA TYR A 183 -7.78 15.56 -0.90
C TYR A 183 -7.11 14.91 0.30
N GLN A 184 -6.54 13.71 0.16
CA GLN A 184 -5.81 13.01 1.23
C GLN A 184 -6.64 12.79 2.51
N GLU A 185 -7.95 12.70 2.39
CA GLU A 185 -8.92 12.53 3.48
C GLU A 185 -9.49 11.10 3.49
N GLY A 186 -8.63 10.09 3.70
CA GLY A 186 -8.97 8.68 3.63
C GLY A 186 -8.80 8.07 2.24
N MET A 187 -8.84 6.76 2.17
CA MET A 187 -8.59 5.97 0.96
C MET A 187 -9.89 5.42 0.40
N HIS A 188 -10.19 5.72 -0.87
CA HIS A 188 -11.33 5.13 -1.59
C HIS A 188 -11.09 3.65 -1.85
N LEU A 189 -12.11 2.85 -1.59
CA LEU A 189 -12.18 1.42 -1.90
C LEU A 189 -12.83 1.23 -3.27
N TRP A 190 -12.41 0.21 -4.00
CA TRP A 190 -13.09 -0.17 -5.24
C TRP A 190 -14.23 -1.15 -4.94
N GLU A 191 -15.43 -0.64 -4.69
CA GLU A 191 -16.62 -1.42 -4.31
C GLU A 191 -17.18 -2.27 -5.46
N ASP A 192 -16.71 -2.06 -6.67
CA ASP A 192 -16.94 -2.95 -7.80
C ASP A 192 -16.03 -4.19 -7.79
N ASN A 193 -14.92 -4.15 -7.04
CA ASN A 193 -13.98 -5.25 -6.89
C ASN A 193 -14.04 -5.91 -5.50
N TYR A 194 -14.50 -5.17 -4.47
CA TYR A 194 -14.49 -5.65 -3.09
C TYR A 194 -15.75 -5.27 -2.32
N ILE A 195 -16.28 -6.21 -1.54
CA ILE A 195 -17.13 -5.88 -0.40
C ILE A 195 -16.22 -5.66 0.81
N VAL A 196 -16.40 -4.54 1.50
CA VAL A 196 -15.71 -4.22 2.74
C VAL A 196 -16.69 -4.22 3.91
N GLU A 197 -16.30 -4.90 4.97
CA GLU A 197 -16.97 -4.89 6.27
C GLU A 197 -15.96 -4.42 7.32
N ILE A 198 -16.43 -3.67 8.31
CA ILE A 198 -15.66 -3.39 9.53
C ILE A 198 -16.36 -4.12 10.66
N VAL A 199 -15.63 -4.97 11.36
CA VAL A 199 -16.18 -5.83 12.41
C VAL A 199 -15.45 -5.61 13.73
N ASP A 200 -16.12 -5.81 14.81
CA ASP A 200 -15.47 -5.93 16.12
C ASP A 200 -14.53 -7.14 16.11
N PRO A 201 -13.26 -7.00 16.49
CA PRO A 201 -12.27 -8.06 16.36
C PRO A 201 -12.52 -9.28 17.26
N ASP A 202 -13.30 -9.12 18.34
CA ASP A 202 -13.59 -10.16 19.33
C ASP A 202 -14.91 -10.88 19.03
N THR A 203 -15.99 -10.13 18.77
CA THR A 203 -17.31 -10.68 18.49
C THR A 203 -17.53 -11.04 17.02
N LEU A 204 -16.79 -10.44 16.10
CA LEU A 204 -16.91 -10.54 14.64
C LEU A 204 -18.21 -9.99 14.07
N GLU A 205 -18.96 -9.25 14.88
CA GLU A 205 -20.17 -8.57 14.44
C GLU A 205 -19.81 -7.25 13.75
N PRO A 206 -20.56 -6.84 12.71
CA PRO A 206 -20.35 -5.56 12.05
C PRO A 206 -20.51 -4.39 13.01
N VAL A 207 -19.61 -3.39 12.88
CA VAL A 207 -19.74 -2.13 13.62
C VAL A 207 -20.31 -1.03 12.72
N PRO A 208 -20.98 -0.01 13.28
CA PRO A 208 -21.47 1.14 12.52
C PRO A 208 -20.36 1.90 11.79
N ASP A 209 -20.72 2.53 10.66
CA ASP A 209 -19.80 3.43 9.95
C ASP A 209 -19.31 4.54 10.89
N GLY A 210 -18.01 4.80 10.87
CA GLY A 210 -17.32 5.72 11.76
C GLY A 210 -16.68 5.07 12.99
N GLU A 211 -17.10 3.88 13.35
CA GLU A 211 -16.49 3.12 14.46
C GLU A 211 -15.27 2.31 13.98
N MET A 212 -14.28 2.18 14.89
CA MET A 212 -13.07 1.41 14.65
C MET A 212 -13.33 -0.09 14.77
N GLY A 213 -12.82 -0.87 13.83
CA GLY A 213 -12.87 -2.31 13.88
C GLY A 213 -11.84 -2.95 12.94
N GLU A 214 -11.87 -4.27 12.87
CA GLU A 214 -11.06 -5.05 11.94
C GLU A 214 -11.70 -5.03 10.54
N MET A 215 -10.90 -4.75 9.53
CA MET A 215 -11.37 -4.78 8.15
C MET A 215 -11.44 -6.23 7.65
N VAL A 216 -12.58 -6.55 7.05
CA VAL A 216 -12.86 -7.82 6.38
C VAL A 216 -13.18 -7.54 4.92
N LEU A 217 -12.55 -8.31 4.03
CA LEU A 217 -12.70 -8.12 2.58
C LEU A 217 -13.23 -9.39 1.90
N THR A 218 -14.16 -9.18 0.97
CA THR A 218 -14.62 -10.20 0.02
C THR A 218 -14.32 -9.73 -1.39
N THR A 219 -13.71 -10.57 -2.22
CA THR A 219 -13.46 -10.27 -3.63
C THR A 219 -14.71 -10.52 -4.47
N LEU A 220 -14.99 -9.63 -5.43
CA LEU A 220 -16.13 -9.74 -6.35
C LEU A 220 -15.70 -10.11 -7.77
N ASP A 221 -14.53 -9.65 -8.17
CA ASP A 221 -14.01 -9.76 -9.54
C ASP A 221 -12.67 -10.52 -9.51
N ARG A 222 -12.74 -11.84 -9.27
CA ARG A 222 -11.54 -12.68 -9.17
C ARG A 222 -11.81 -14.12 -9.55
N ASP A 223 -11.07 -14.62 -10.54
CA ASP A 223 -11.23 -15.97 -11.10
C ASP A 223 -10.50 -17.05 -10.31
N MET A 224 -9.18 -16.87 -10.13
CA MET A 224 -8.33 -17.98 -9.66
C MET A 224 -8.46 -18.24 -8.17
N MET A 225 -8.57 -17.19 -7.37
CA MET A 225 -8.64 -17.31 -5.91
C MET A 225 -9.67 -16.35 -5.32
N PRO A 226 -10.97 -16.56 -5.56
CA PRO A 226 -12.00 -15.77 -4.89
C PRO A 226 -11.90 -15.96 -3.38
N VAL A 227 -11.95 -14.86 -2.64
CA VAL A 227 -11.83 -14.85 -1.19
C VAL A 227 -13.08 -14.28 -0.56
N LEU A 228 -13.67 -15.03 0.39
CA LEU A 228 -14.88 -14.65 1.08
C LEU A 228 -14.57 -14.29 2.53
N ARG A 229 -14.99 -13.08 2.94
CA ARG A 229 -14.86 -12.56 4.30
C ARG A 229 -13.47 -12.78 4.91
N TYR A 230 -12.44 -12.36 4.17
CA TYR A 230 -11.06 -12.47 4.62
C TYR A 230 -10.77 -11.45 5.71
N ARG A 231 -10.41 -11.93 6.88
CA ARG A 231 -9.97 -11.11 8.01
C ARG A 231 -8.56 -10.59 7.76
N THR A 232 -8.45 -9.28 7.48
CA THR A 232 -7.14 -8.68 7.16
C THR A 232 -6.27 -8.49 8.40
N ARG A 233 -6.87 -8.46 9.58
CA ARG A 233 -6.28 -8.05 10.86
C ARG A 233 -5.96 -6.55 10.96
N ASP A 234 -6.18 -5.79 9.91
CA ASP A 234 -5.94 -4.35 9.90
C ASP A 234 -7.10 -3.61 10.57
N LEU A 235 -6.76 -2.68 11.47
CA LEU A 235 -7.71 -1.85 12.18
C LEU A 235 -7.93 -0.53 11.43
N THR A 236 -9.16 -0.27 11.06
CA THR A 236 -9.60 0.95 10.40
C THR A 236 -11.08 1.21 10.67
N ARG A 237 -11.65 2.21 10.00
CA ARG A 237 -13.09 2.51 10.03
C ARG A 237 -13.53 3.01 8.66
N ILE A 238 -14.80 2.89 8.36
CA ILE A 238 -15.41 3.59 7.22
C ILE A 238 -15.56 5.07 7.57
N ILE A 239 -15.21 5.94 6.63
CA ILE A 239 -15.46 7.38 6.71
C ILE A 239 -16.84 7.63 6.09
N ALA A 240 -17.82 7.98 6.92
CA ALA A 240 -19.22 8.12 6.51
C ALA A 240 -19.45 9.37 5.65
N GLU A 241 -18.67 10.44 5.87
CA GLU A 241 -18.86 11.71 5.17
C GLU A 241 -18.52 11.59 3.67
N PRO A 242 -19.26 12.26 2.78
CA PRO A 242 -18.93 12.31 1.36
C PRO A 242 -17.56 12.93 1.11
N CYS A 243 -16.83 12.41 0.11
CA CYS A 243 -15.55 12.99 -0.28
C CYS A 243 -15.73 14.22 -1.17
N LYS A 244 -14.96 15.27 -0.91
CA LYS A 244 -14.91 16.49 -1.74
C LYS A 244 -14.52 16.22 -3.21
N CYS A 245 -13.95 15.05 -3.51
CA CYS A 245 -13.61 14.66 -4.88
C CYS A 245 -14.84 14.27 -5.72
N GLY A 246 -16.01 14.11 -5.12
CA GLY A 246 -17.26 13.74 -5.78
C GLY A 246 -17.42 12.24 -6.08
N ARG A 247 -16.46 11.39 -5.72
CA ARG A 247 -16.60 9.93 -5.85
C ARG A 247 -17.53 9.38 -4.78
N THR A 248 -18.34 8.41 -5.17
CA THR A 248 -19.34 7.77 -4.31
C THR A 248 -18.82 6.51 -3.62
N HIS A 249 -17.73 5.93 -4.07
CA HIS A 249 -17.07 4.81 -3.39
C HIS A 249 -16.71 5.18 -1.95
N ARG A 250 -17.03 4.29 -1.02
CA ARG A 250 -16.71 4.47 0.40
C ARG A 250 -15.21 4.64 0.61
N ARG A 251 -14.85 5.28 1.71
CA ARG A 251 -13.47 5.47 2.11
C ARG A 251 -13.20 4.79 3.44
N ILE A 252 -12.01 4.22 3.55
CA ILE A 252 -11.46 3.83 4.86
C ILE A 252 -10.53 4.91 5.38
N ASP A 253 -10.46 5.02 6.70
CA ASP A 253 -9.41 5.79 7.37
C ASP A 253 -8.05 5.09 7.19
N ARG A 254 -6.99 5.76 7.52
CA ARG A 254 -5.64 5.18 7.58
C ARG A 254 -5.63 3.97 8.50
N ILE A 255 -4.91 2.92 8.13
CA ILE A 255 -4.71 1.77 9.01
C ILE A 255 -4.03 2.23 10.30
N LYS A 256 -4.60 1.90 11.44
CA LYS A 256 -4.12 2.32 12.78
C LYS A 256 -3.22 1.30 13.44
N GLY A 257 -3.20 0.08 12.94
CA GLY A 257 -2.45 -1.05 13.44
C GLY A 257 -3.08 -2.37 13.02
N ARG A 258 -2.59 -3.46 13.58
CA ARG A 258 -3.13 -4.80 13.33
C ARG A 258 -3.51 -5.45 14.66
N THR A 259 -4.57 -6.25 14.66
CA THR A 259 -5.02 -6.97 15.86
C THR A 259 -3.99 -8.00 16.34
N ASP A 260 -3.17 -8.53 15.42
CA ASP A 260 -2.11 -9.52 15.71
C ASP A 260 -0.73 -8.89 16.04
N ASP A 261 -0.57 -7.56 15.92
CA ASP A 261 0.64 -6.82 16.28
C ASP A 261 0.49 -6.03 17.60
N MET A 262 -0.66 -6.10 18.21
CA MET A 262 -0.98 -5.38 19.44
C MET A 262 -0.24 -5.96 20.65
N PHE A 263 0.27 -5.11 21.51
CA PHE A 263 0.80 -5.49 22.83
C PHE A 263 -0.18 -5.11 23.92
N ILE A 264 -0.30 -5.96 24.91
CA ILE A 264 -0.96 -5.61 26.16
C ILE A 264 0.13 -5.32 27.20
N ILE A 265 0.28 -4.07 27.57
CA ILE A 265 1.24 -3.64 28.61
C ILE A 265 0.45 -3.16 29.81
N LYS A 266 0.47 -3.91 30.90
CA LYS A 266 -0.28 -3.61 32.15
C LYS A 266 -1.77 -3.32 31.89
N GLY A 267 -2.40 -4.12 31.02
CA GLY A 267 -3.81 -3.97 30.66
C GLY A 267 -4.13 -2.88 29.64
N VAL A 268 -3.11 -2.22 29.09
CA VAL A 268 -3.27 -1.21 28.04
C VAL A 268 -2.86 -1.77 26.69
N ASN A 269 -3.73 -1.65 25.68
CA ASN A 269 -3.45 -2.01 24.31
C ASN A 269 -2.50 -0.99 23.67
N VAL A 270 -1.31 -1.43 23.26
CA VAL A 270 -0.28 -0.59 22.63
C VAL A 270 0.04 -1.15 21.25
N PHE A 271 -0.03 -0.29 20.25
CA PHE A 271 0.34 -0.63 18.87
C PHE A 271 1.73 -0.07 18.52
N PRO A 272 2.53 -0.78 17.70
CA PRO A 272 3.85 -0.31 17.27
C PRO A 272 3.87 1.12 16.75
N MET A 273 2.87 1.51 15.93
CA MET A 273 2.74 2.87 15.41
C MET A 273 2.57 3.95 16.48
N GLN A 274 2.00 3.62 17.64
CA GLN A 274 1.89 4.57 18.75
C GLN A 274 3.27 4.85 19.38
N VAL A 275 4.10 3.80 19.47
CA VAL A 275 5.49 3.93 19.95
C VAL A 275 6.31 4.75 18.96
N GLU A 276 6.21 4.44 17.67
CA GLU A 276 6.89 5.17 16.61
C GLU A 276 6.53 6.65 16.60
N LYS A 277 5.24 6.97 16.71
CA LYS A 277 4.76 8.36 16.78
C LYS A 277 5.42 9.17 17.89
N VAL A 278 5.77 8.53 19.00
CA VAL A 278 6.49 9.17 20.10
C VAL A 278 7.97 9.29 19.78
N LEU A 279 8.60 8.20 19.29
CA LEU A 279 10.04 8.18 19.03
C LEU A 279 10.50 9.19 17.97
N VAL A 280 9.72 9.37 16.91
CA VAL A 280 10.05 10.33 15.82
C VAL A 280 10.00 11.80 16.25
N GLN A 281 9.46 12.11 17.44
CA GLN A 281 9.44 13.46 17.98
C GLN A 281 10.76 13.86 18.68
N TYR A 282 11.64 12.90 18.94
CA TYR A 282 12.90 13.15 19.63
C TYR A 282 14.04 13.36 18.62
N PRO A 283 14.63 14.58 18.55
CA PRO A 283 15.81 14.82 17.71
C PRO A 283 16.96 13.92 18.11
N GLY A 284 17.57 13.24 17.14
CA GLY A 284 18.69 12.33 17.37
C GLY A 284 18.31 10.85 17.51
N LEU A 285 17.03 10.51 17.54
CA LEU A 285 16.59 9.12 17.34
C LEU A 285 16.36 8.88 15.86
N GLY A 286 16.94 7.77 15.35
CA GLY A 286 16.68 7.32 13.97
C GLY A 286 15.23 6.88 13.79
N SER A 287 14.76 6.88 12.53
CA SER A 287 13.41 6.38 12.18
C SER A 287 13.28 4.85 12.27
N ASN A 288 14.39 4.15 12.43
CA ASN A 288 14.43 2.69 12.54
C ASN A 288 14.58 2.30 14.01
N TYR A 289 13.68 1.46 14.51
CA TYR A 289 13.78 0.86 15.83
C TYR A 289 13.48 -0.62 15.76
N LEU A 290 14.13 -1.39 16.64
CA LEU A 290 13.90 -2.80 16.78
C LEU A 290 13.08 -3.06 18.06
N LYS A 291 11.99 -3.77 17.88
CA LYS A 291 11.15 -4.23 18.97
C LYS A 291 11.79 -5.47 19.59
N ILE A 292 12.44 -5.31 20.74
CA ILE A 292 13.02 -6.43 21.50
C ILE A 292 12.30 -6.53 22.84
N GLY A 293 11.63 -7.64 23.10
CA GLY A 293 11.02 -7.89 24.39
C GLY A 293 10.16 -9.14 24.43
N ARG A 294 10.24 -9.86 25.53
CA ARG A 294 9.25 -10.86 25.91
C ARG A 294 8.15 -10.13 26.68
N ALA A 295 6.92 -10.21 26.22
CA ALA A 295 5.77 -9.98 27.07
C ALA A 295 5.67 -11.19 28.03
N HIS A 296 6.47 -11.18 29.06
CA HIS A 296 6.29 -12.01 30.23
C HIS A 296 6.31 -11.10 31.42
N VAL A 297 5.16 -10.73 31.87
CA VAL A 297 4.82 -10.63 33.30
C VAL A 297 3.34 -10.93 33.42
#